data_4eee37f5a0e68b275af9b10b038973df
#
_entry.id   4eee37f5a0e68b275af9b10b038973df
#
_cell.length_a   1.000
_cell.length_b   1.000
_cell.length_c   1.000
_cell.angle_alpha   90.00
_cell.angle_beta   90.00
_cell.angle_gamma   90.00
#
_symmetry.space_group_name_H-M   'P 1'
#
loop_
_entity.id
_entity.type
_entity.pdbx_description
1 polymer ?
#
loop_
_entity_poly.entity_id
_entity_poly.type
_entity_poly.pdbx_seq_one_letter_code
_entity_poly.pdbx_strand_id
1 'polypeptide(L)'
;MRSAAMLLLALALTANSAVAETVAEQAARASTDLSTAVAALNDAKTAKDQVSALSQTIHAYELGLDSLREALRQASIRESALTLEYKAKRDRVAKLISALMQIEANPGPTFLLHPAGALGTVRSGMLLADVTPALQAEAETLRRDLTELSDLRSLQLGAGEKLTAGLKAAQSARTALSKAISDRTDLPKRFTEDQNTLLGLLESSDTLDAFATGLTMTPDDTGSIRTFASAKGTLPLPVLGTILRRAGEPDATGTVRPGISLATRPLALVTAPWPATIRFHGLLLDYGNVMILEPGNGYLLILAGMQTLYGELGEVVAAGAPLGLMGGQEVGVTDFLISTQVGGGGQATETLYMELRQGATPVDPAEWFATAQN
;
A
#
# COMPACT_ATOMS: atom_id res chain seq x y z
N MET A 1 -4.46 37.58 50.24
CA MET A 1 -4.12 37.78 48.81
C MET A 1 -2.98 36.83 48.42
N ARG A 2 -3.23 35.54 48.37
CA ARG A 2 -2.28 34.50 47.91
C ARG A 2 -3.09 33.21 47.70
N SER A 3 -3.85 33.09 46.62
CA SER A 3 -4.50 31.81 46.24
C SER A 3 -5.25 31.93 44.91
N ALA A 4 -4.59 32.42 43.85
CA ALA A 4 -5.20 32.52 42.52
C ALA A 4 -4.19 32.32 41.38
N ALA A 5 -3.14 31.55 41.58
CA ALA A 5 -2.10 31.35 40.58
C ALA A 5 -1.75 29.86 40.32
N MET A 6 -2.66 28.93 40.60
CA MET A 6 -2.37 27.49 40.41
C MET A 6 -3.47 26.72 39.68
N LEU A 7 -4.20 27.35 38.78
CA LEU A 7 -5.29 26.71 38.04
C LEU A 7 -5.24 26.98 36.52
N LEU A 8 -4.08 27.20 35.92
CA LEU A 8 -3.93 27.52 34.50
C LEU A 8 -2.82 26.74 33.80
N LEU A 9 -2.49 25.55 34.27
CA LEU A 9 -1.47 24.69 33.60
C LEU A 9 -1.90 23.23 33.44
N ALA A 10 -3.16 22.97 33.16
CA ALA A 10 -3.68 21.62 32.93
C ALA A 10 -4.55 21.51 31.66
N LEU A 11 -4.32 22.37 30.66
CA LEU A 11 -5.12 22.34 29.44
C LEU A 11 -4.25 22.51 28.19
N ALA A 12 -3.28 21.65 27.98
CA ALA A 12 -2.58 21.57 26.69
C ALA A 12 -1.78 20.27 26.55
N LEU A 13 -2.41 19.10 26.70
CA LEU A 13 -1.79 17.83 26.23
C LEU A 13 -2.90 16.84 25.85
N THR A 14 -3.84 17.25 25.03
CA THR A 14 -4.50 16.30 24.12
C THR A 14 -3.68 16.25 22.85
N ALA A 15 -2.50 15.66 22.95
CA ALA A 15 -1.78 15.22 21.76
C ALA A 15 -2.73 14.26 21.02
N ASN A 16 -3.14 14.70 19.85
CA ASN A 16 -3.87 13.92 18.88
C ASN A 16 -2.94 12.77 18.47
N SER A 17 -2.96 11.68 19.24
CA SER A 17 -2.38 10.41 18.85
C SER A 17 -3.25 9.91 17.69
N ALA A 18 -2.92 10.31 16.46
CA ALA A 18 -3.28 9.53 15.31
C ALA A 18 -2.64 8.16 15.55
N VAL A 19 -3.40 7.24 16.12
CA VAL A 19 -3.00 5.85 16.30
C VAL A 19 -2.77 5.34 14.88
N ALA A 20 -1.52 5.16 14.51
CA ALA A 20 -1.19 4.48 13.27
C ALA A 20 -1.88 3.12 13.34
N GLU A 21 -2.82 2.89 12.44
CA GLU A 21 -3.57 1.64 12.36
C GLU A 21 -2.60 0.48 12.19
N THR A 22 -2.69 -0.51 13.06
CA THR A 22 -1.80 -1.66 13.00
C THR A 22 -2.10 -2.51 11.75
N VAL A 23 -1.09 -3.20 11.23
CA VAL A 23 -1.25 -4.12 10.09
C VAL A 23 -2.35 -5.16 10.35
N ALA A 24 -2.52 -5.58 11.60
CA ALA A 24 -3.57 -6.52 12.00
C ALA A 24 -4.97 -5.88 11.89
N GLU A 25 -5.14 -4.62 12.26
CA GLU A 25 -6.41 -3.90 12.13
C GLU A 25 -6.77 -3.67 10.67
N GLN A 26 -5.80 -3.29 9.83
CA GLN A 26 -6.00 -3.15 8.38
C GLN A 26 -6.41 -4.48 7.74
N ALA A 27 -5.74 -5.58 8.10
CA ALA A 27 -6.09 -6.91 7.61
C ALA A 27 -7.50 -7.35 8.09
N ALA A 28 -7.89 -7.01 9.32
CA ALA A 28 -9.23 -7.31 9.84
C ALA A 28 -10.31 -6.51 9.10
N ARG A 29 -10.08 -5.22 8.83
CA ARG A 29 -11.00 -4.39 8.02
C ARG A 29 -11.12 -4.93 6.60
N ALA A 30 -10.01 -5.19 5.92
CA ALA A 30 -10.02 -5.76 4.59
C ALA A 30 -10.78 -7.10 4.52
N SER A 31 -10.67 -7.94 5.54
CA SER A 31 -11.44 -9.18 5.64
C SER A 31 -12.95 -8.93 5.79
N THR A 32 -13.34 -7.93 6.57
CA THR A 32 -14.75 -7.53 6.74
C THR A 32 -15.30 -6.94 5.45
N ASP A 33 -14.56 -6.04 4.81
CA ASP A 33 -14.94 -5.42 3.54
C ASP A 33 -15.08 -6.46 2.44
N LEU A 34 -14.17 -7.45 2.39
CA LEU A 34 -14.25 -8.57 1.46
C LEU A 34 -15.51 -9.40 1.68
N SER A 35 -15.85 -9.74 2.93
CA SER A 35 -17.05 -10.52 3.23
C SER A 35 -18.32 -9.78 2.81
N THR A 36 -18.37 -8.47 3.05
CA THR A 36 -19.47 -7.59 2.65
C THR A 36 -19.58 -7.48 1.13
N ALA A 37 -18.45 -7.32 0.44
CA ALA A 37 -18.40 -7.23 -1.01
C ALA A 37 -18.82 -8.54 -1.69
N VAL A 38 -18.41 -9.69 -1.15
CA VAL A 38 -18.83 -11.01 -1.64
C VAL A 38 -20.34 -11.23 -1.43
N ALA A 39 -20.90 -10.79 -0.28
CA ALA A 39 -22.33 -10.85 -0.06
C ALA A 39 -23.10 -9.96 -1.06
N ALA A 40 -22.64 -8.73 -1.29
CA ALA A 40 -23.20 -7.82 -2.28
C ALA A 40 -23.14 -8.40 -3.71
N LEU A 41 -22.08 -9.12 -4.06
CA LEU A 41 -21.95 -9.78 -5.35
C LEU A 41 -22.97 -10.93 -5.52
N ASN A 42 -23.24 -11.70 -4.48
CA ASN A 42 -24.24 -12.75 -4.50
C ASN A 42 -25.67 -12.19 -4.63
N ASP A 43 -25.92 -11.01 -4.09
CA ASP A 43 -27.22 -10.32 -4.14
C ASP A 43 -27.41 -9.47 -5.40
N ALA A 44 -26.35 -9.26 -6.18
CA ALA A 44 -26.36 -8.40 -7.36
C ALA A 44 -27.26 -8.99 -8.48
N LYS A 45 -28.33 -8.26 -8.81
CA LYS A 45 -29.32 -8.68 -9.82
C LYS A 45 -29.15 -8.00 -11.18
N THR A 46 -28.48 -6.85 -11.21
CA THR A 46 -28.26 -6.10 -12.45
C THR A 46 -26.78 -6.05 -12.81
N ALA A 47 -26.46 -5.83 -14.08
CA ALA A 47 -25.08 -5.67 -14.52
C ALA A 47 -24.38 -4.49 -13.81
N LYS A 48 -25.13 -3.42 -13.50
CA LYS A 48 -24.60 -2.28 -12.74
C LYS A 48 -24.25 -2.67 -11.31
N ASP A 49 -25.12 -3.43 -10.64
CA ASP A 49 -24.88 -3.91 -9.27
C ASP A 49 -23.68 -4.86 -9.24
N GLN A 50 -23.56 -5.72 -10.25
CA GLN A 50 -22.40 -6.64 -10.39
C GLN A 50 -21.08 -5.87 -10.56
N VAL A 51 -21.04 -4.84 -11.40
CA VAL A 51 -19.85 -4.00 -11.58
C VAL A 51 -19.46 -3.31 -10.27
N SER A 52 -20.44 -2.75 -9.55
CA SER A 52 -20.18 -2.12 -8.24
C SER A 52 -19.66 -3.12 -7.22
N ALA A 53 -20.30 -4.29 -7.10
CA ALA A 53 -19.91 -5.34 -6.16
C ALA A 53 -18.51 -5.91 -6.49
N LEU A 54 -18.21 -6.12 -7.76
CA LEU A 54 -16.87 -6.59 -8.20
C LEU A 54 -15.79 -5.54 -7.93
N SER A 55 -16.08 -4.25 -8.13
CA SER A 55 -15.15 -3.17 -7.82
C SER A 55 -14.81 -3.12 -6.33
N GLN A 56 -15.84 -3.24 -5.46
CA GLN A 56 -15.65 -3.33 -4.01
C GLN A 56 -14.84 -4.58 -3.61
N THR A 57 -15.13 -5.72 -4.24
CA THR A 57 -14.40 -6.96 -4.00
C THR A 57 -12.93 -6.83 -4.36
N ILE A 58 -12.60 -6.24 -5.51
CA ILE A 58 -11.23 -6.01 -5.93
C ILE A 58 -10.52 -5.08 -4.95
N HIS A 59 -11.16 -3.98 -4.57
CA HIS A 59 -10.60 -3.03 -3.61
C HIS A 59 -10.30 -3.69 -2.24
N ALA A 60 -11.23 -4.51 -1.74
CA ALA A 60 -11.00 -5.26 -0.50
C ALA A 60 -9.84 -6.26 -0.62
N TYR A 61 -9.71 -6.95 -1.78
CA TYR A 61 -8.54 -7.80 -2.03
C TYR A 61 -7.24 -6.99 -2.06
N GLU A 62 -7.21 -5.85 -2.74
CA GLU A 62 -6.02 -5.01 -2.83
C GLU A 62 -5.55 -4.53 -1.45
N LEU A 63 -6.46 -4.07 -0.59
CA LEU A 63 -6.16 -3.69 0.79
C LEU A 63 -5.63 -4.88 1.62
N GLY A 64 -6.31 -6.03 1.53
CA GLY A 64 -5.89 -7.24 2.24
C GLY A 64 -4.53 -7.76 1.80
N LEU A 65 -4.25 -7.71 0.50
CA LEU A 65 -2.96 -8.11 -0.06
C LEU A 65 -1.83 -7.17 0.34
N ASP A 66 -2.08 -5.87 0.43
CA ASP A 66 -1.10 -4.89 0.90
C ASP A 66 -0.76 -5.08 2.38
N SER A 67 -1.76 -5.27 3.23
CA SER A 67 -1.56 -5.60 4.66
C SER A 67 -0.76 -6.90 4.83
N LEU A 68 -1.05 -7.90 4.03
CA LEU A 68 -0.35 -9.19 4.09
C LEU A 68 1.11 -9.08 3.60
N ARG A 69 1.36 -8.31 2.55
CA ARG A 69 2.72 -8.00 2.08
C ARG A 69 3.54 -7.26 3.12
N GLU A 70 2.94 -6.27 3.79
CA GLU A 70 3.62 -5.53 4.85
C GLU A 70 3.95 -6.43 6.05
N ALA A 71 3.03 -7.31 6.46
CA ALA A 71 3.29 -8.31 7.50
C ALA A 71 4.44 -9.26 7.13
N LEU A 72 4.46 -9.74 5.87
CA LEU A 72 5.55 -10.57 5.35
C LEU A 72 6.88 -9.83 5.32
N ARG A 73 6.88 -8.55 4.95
CA ARG A 73 8.07 -7.70 4.93
C ARG A 73 8.65 -7.54 6.35
N GLN A 74 7.80 -7.24 7.32
CA GLN A 74 8.22 -7.11 8.72
C GLN A 74 8.75 -8.43 9.29
N ALA A 75 8.06 -9.54 9.01
CA ALA A 75 8.51 -10.88 9.42
C ALA A 75 9.88 -11.23 8.82
N SER A 76 10.12 -10.92 7.54
CA SER A 76 11.40 -11.16 6.87
C SER A 76 12.54 -10.33 7.44
N ILE A 77 12.30 -9.06 7.74
CA ILE A 77 13.29 -8.17 8.39
C ILE A 77 13.63 -8.72 9.79
N ARG A 78 12.62 -9.08 10.59
CA ARG A 78 12.81 -9.63 11.93
C ARG A 78 13.54 -10.98 11.89
N GLU A 79 13.22 -11.86 10.95
CA GLU A 79 13.92 -13.13 10.74
C GLU A 79 15.40 -12.91 10.43
N SER A 80 15.70 -11.96 9.54
CA SER A 80 17.07 -11.62 9.17
C SER A 80 17.87 -11.12 10.37
N ALA A 81 17.28 -10.22 11.16
CA ALA A 81 17.89 -9.69 12.39
C ALA A 81 18.17 -10.80 13.40
N LEU A 82 17.18 -11.65 13.70
CA LEU A 82 17.32 -12.79 14.61
C LEU A 82 18.35 -13.81 14.13
N THR A 83 18.41 -14.04 12.82
CA THR A 83 19.39 -14.98 12.24
C THR A 83 20.82 -14.47 12.45
N LEU A 84 21.06 -13.18 12.29
CA LEU A 84 22.37 -12.57 12.55
C LEU A 84 22.74 -12.64 14.04
N GLU A 85 21.80 -12.31 14.91
CA GLU A 85 21.98 -12.37 16.37
C GLU A 85 22.24 -13.83 16.84
N TYR A 86 21.45 -14.78 16.32
CA TYR A 86 21.64 -16.20 16.58
C TYR A 86 23.03 -16.69 16.17
N LYS A 87 23.51 -16.34 14.96
CA LYS A 87 24.83 -16.72 14.49
C LYS A 87 25.93 -16.20 15.43
N ALA A 88 25.82 -14.92 15.81
CA ALA A 88 26.81 -14.31 16.73
C ALA A 88 26.82 -14.99 18.11
N LYS A 89 25.64 -15.31 18.68
CA LYS A 89 25.49 -16.00 19.95
C LYS A 89 26.01 -17.45 19.87
N ARG A 90 25.60 -18.18 18.80
CA ARG A 90 26.02 -19.57 18.57
C ARG A 90 27.54 -19.72 18.57
N ASP A 91 28.24 -18.83 17.89
CA ASP A 91 29.71 -18.90 17.79
C ASP A 91 30.38 -18.61 19.14
N ARG A 92 29.77 -17.76 19.97
CA ARG A 92 30.22 -17.53 21.35
C ARG A 92 30.03 -18.74 22.25
N VAL A 93 28.79 -19.30 22.22
CA VAL A 93 28.44 -20.50 22.99
C VAL A 93 29.31 -21.70 22.58
N ALA A 94 29.52 -21.89 21.27
CA ALA A 94 30.38 -22.97 20.77
C ALA A 94 31.82 -22.85 21.30
N LYS A 95 32.40 -21.65 21.38
CA LYS A 95 33.73 -21.42 21.97
C LYS A 95 33.75 -21.74 23.47
N LEU A 96 32.68 -21.35 24.21
CA LEU A 96 32.58 -21.66 25.64
C LEU A 96 32.40 -23.16 25.89
N ILE A 97 31.57 -23.84 25.14
CA ILE A 97 31.41 -25.31 25.24
C ILE A 97 32.73 -26.00 24.92
N SER A 98 33.43 -25.58 23.85
CA SER A 98 34.76 -26.13 23.53
C SER A 98 35.78 -25.98 24.66
N ALA A 99 35.77 -24.83 25.31
CA ALA A 99 36.63 -24.57 26.46
C ALA A 99 36.27 -25.46 27.67
N LEU A 100 34.97 -25.62 27.95
CA LEU A 100 34.45 -26.50 29.00
C LEU A 100 34.80 -27.97 28.74
N MET A 101 34.60 -28.46 27.52
CA MET A 101 34.93 -29.82 27.10
C MET A 101 36.45 -30.07 27.21
N GLN A 102 37.26 -29.07 26.94
CA GLN A 102 38.71 -29.16 27.09
C GLN A 102 39.16 -29.27 28.56
N ILE A 103 38.40 -28.64 29.46
CA ILE A 103 38.58 -28.77 30.92
C ILE A 103 38.12 -30.16 31.37
N GLU A 104 37.00 -30.68 30.89
CA GLU A 104 36.42 -31.98 31.25
C GLU A 104 37.24 -33.16 30.67
N ALA A 105 37.80 -33.00 29.46
CA ALA A 105 38.64 -34.02 28.81
C ALA A 105 39.98 -34.27 29.52
N ASN A 106 40.35 -33.44 30.49
CA ASN A 106 41.51 -33.66 31.38
C ASN A 106 41.09 -33.90 32.84
N PRO A 107 40.37 -35.01 33.17
CA PRO A 107 39.98 -35.33 34.54
C PRO A 107 41.13 -36.05 35.26
N GLY A 108 42.32 -35.51 35.18
CA GLY A 108 43.41 -36.07 35.94
C GLY A 108 43.34 -35.70 37.42
N PRO A 109 43.99 -36.42 38.31
CA PRO A 109 44.13 -36.04 39.72
C PRO A 109 44.85 -34.67 39.90
N THR A 110 45.13 -34.02 38.78
CA THR A 110 45.66 -32.65 38.63
C THR A 110 44.75 -31.56 39.23
N PHE A 111 43.44 -31.85 39.49
CA PHE A 111 42.62 -30.95 40.31
C PHE A 111 43.12 -30.79 41.74
N LEU A 112 43.75 -31.85 42.29
CA LEU A 112 44.38 -31.79 43.61
C LEU A 112 45.81 -31.28 43.52
N LEU A 113 46.42 -31.31 42.33
CA LEU A 113 47.79 -30.84 42.03
C LEU A 113 47.79 -29.56 41.15
N HIS A 114 46.80 -28.73 41.26
CA HIS A 114 46.81 -27.45 40.57
C HIS A 114 48.05 -26.66 40.94
N PRO A 115 48.87 -26.12 40.03
CA PRO A 115 50.11 -25.41 40.32
C PRO A 115 49.96 -24.27 41.34
N ALA A 116 48.71 -23.79 41.53
CA ALA A 116 48.34 -22.79 42.52
C ALA A 116 47.81 -23.37 43.85
N GLY A 117 47.88 -24.72 44.08
CA GLY A 117 47.38 -25.40 45.27
C GLY A 117 45.88 -25.42 45.47
N ALA A 118 45.43 -25.89 46.67
CA ALA A 118 44.01 -25.98 47.03
C ALA A 118 43.22 -24.67 46.85
N LEU A 119 43.86 -23.54 47.03
CA LEU A 119 43.24 -22.21 46.81
C LEU A 119 42.90 -21.96 45.31
N GLY A 120 43.70 -22.49 44.39
CA GLY A 120 43.48 -22.42 42.95
C GLY A 120 42.22 -23.21 42.53
N THR A 121 42.04 -24.39 43.12
CA THR A 121 40.89 -25.26 42.90
C THR A 121 39.57 -24.62 43.37
N VAL A 122 39.57 -24.03 44.58
CA VAL A 122 38.43 -23.31 45.12
C VAL A 122 38.09 -22.09 44.26
N ARG A 123 39.07 -21.34 43.80
CA ARG A 123 38.90 -20.16 42.94
C ARG A 123 38.35 -20.57 41.56
N SER A 124 38.79 -21.65 40.98
CA SER A 124 38.27 -22.21 39.72
C SER A 124 36.81 -22.67 39.90
N GLY A 125 36.46 -23.31 41.01
CA GLY A 125 35.10 -23.70 41.35
C GLY A 125 34.16 -22.50 41.52
N MET A 126 34.63 -21.43 42.16
CA MET A 126 33.88 -20.18 42.30
C MET A 126 33.64 -19.52 40.92
N LEU A 127 34.65 -19.46 40.07
CA LEU A 127 34.50 -18.90 38.69
C LEU A 127 33.51 -19.72 37.86
N LEU A 128 33.54 -21.05 37.97
CA LEU A 128 32.56 -21.92 37.30
C LEU A 128 31.13 -21.70 37.84
N ALA A 129 30.98 -21.53 39.16
CA ALA A 129 29.70 -21.26 39.78
C ALA A 129 29.12 -19.90 39.35
N ASP A 130 29.96 -18.90 39.16
CA ASP A 130 29.54 -17.56 38.67
C ASP A 130 29.19 -17.55 37.17
N VAL A 131 29.87 -18.36 36.35
CA VAL A 131 29.66 -18.40 34.89
C VAL A 131 28.44 -19.26 34.51
N THR A 132 28.13 -20.31 35.29
CA THR A 132 27.03 -21.23 35.00
C THR A 132 25.65 -20.55 34.84
N PRO A 133 25.22 -19.64 35.74
CA PRO A 133 23.95 -18.93 35.59
C PRO A 133 23.91 -18.05 34.36
N ALA A 134 25.02 -17.42 34.00
CA ALA A 134 25.10 -16.59 32.79
C ALA A 134 24.94 -17.44 31.51
N LEU A 135 25.56 -18.62 31.47
CA LEU A 135 25.42 -19.56 30.36
C LEU A 135 24.00 -20.13 30.25
N GLN A 136 23.37 -20.43 31.39
CA GLN A 136 21.96 -20.86 31.40
C GLN A 136 21.02 -19.77 30.86
N ALA A 137 21.21 -18.51 31.29
CA ALA A 137 20.44 -17.39 30.77
C ALA A 137 20.66 -17.16 29.28
N GLU A 138 21.88 -17.31 28.78
CA GLU A 138 22.20 -17.21 27.36
C GLU A 138 21.58 -18.37 26.55
N ALA A 139 21.62 -19.60 27.08
CA ALA A 139 20.96 -20.77 26.48
C ALA A 139 19.43 -20.62 26.40
N GLU A 140 18.79 -20.10 27.47
CA GLU A 140 17.35 -19.80 27.45
C GLU A 140 16.99 -18.68 26.47
N THR A 141 17.83 -17.69 26.33
CA THR A 141 17.64 -16.63 25.31
C THR A 141 17.75 -17.23 23.91
N LEU A 142 18.77 -18.05 23.67
CA LEU A 142 18.96 -18.73 22.39
C LEU A 142 17.77 -19.63 22.03
N ARG A 143 17.22 -20.34 23.00
CA ARG A 143 16.02 -21.17 22.83
C ARG A 143 14.81 -20.33 22.42
N ARG A 144 14.60 -19.19 23.07
CA ARG A 144 13.52 -18.26 22.70
C ARG A 144 13.70 -17.72 21.29
N ASP A 145 14.91 -17.29 20.93
CA ASP A 145 15.23 -16.79 19.59
C ASP A 145 14.94 -17.85 18.50
N LEU A 146 15.27 -19.12 18.77
CA LEU A 146 14.98 -20.25 17.87
C LEU A 146 13.48 -20.51 17.74
N THR A 147 12.72 -20.42 18.83
CA THR A 147 11.27 -20.58 18.80
C THR A 147 10.65 -19.43 17.98
N GLU A 148 11.03 -18.18 18.25
CA GLU A 148 10.58 -17.02 17.49
C GLU A 148 10.90 -17.15 16.00
N LEU A 149 12.10 -17.63 15.66
CA LEU A 149 12.49 -17.87 14.27
C LEU A 149 11.61 -18.93 13.60
N SER A 150 11.29 -20.01 14.30
CA SER A 150 10.38 -21.04 13.81
C SER A 150 8.98 -20.52 13.58
N ASP A 151 8.46 -19.71 14.51
CA ASP A 151 7.14 -19.09 14.42
C ASP A 151 7.06 -18.09 13.26
N LEU A 152 8.09 -17.26 13.06
CA LEU A 152 8.17 -16.35 11.92
C LEU A 152 8.17 -17.10 10.58
N ARG A 153 8.89 -18.21 10.47
CA ARG A 153 8.89 -19.03 9.25
C ARG A 153 7.53 -19.68 8.98
N SER A 154 6.88 -20.19 10.01
CA SER A 154 5.53 -20.73 9.89
C SER A 154 4.53 -19.66 9.43
N LEU A 155 4.62 -18.45 10.00
CA LEU A 155 3.82 -17.31 9.60
C LEU A 155 4.08 -16.91 8.14
N GLN A 156 5.34 -16.87 7.71
CA GLN A 156 5.70 -16.54 6.32
C GLN A 156 5.13 -17.55 5.33
N LEU A 157 5.20 -18.86 5.64
CA LEU A 157 4.62 -19.91 4.78
C LEU A 157 3.11 -19.77 4.67
N GLY A 158 2.39 -19.63 5.79
CA GLY A 158 0.94 -19.47 5.79
C GLY A 158 0.48 -18.16 5.15
N ALA A 159 1.21 -17.06 5.36
CA ALA A 159 0.92 -15.80 4.71
C ALA A 159 1.22 -15.85 3.20
N GLY A 160 2.27 -16.56 2.79
CA GLY A 160 2.60 -16.76 1.39
C GLY A 160 1.52 -17.53 0.63
N GLU A 161 0.95 -18.59 1.24
CA GLU A 161 -0.18 -19.33 0.67
C GLU A 161 -1.41 -18.45 0.52
N LYS A 162 -1.75 -17.66 1.56
CA LYS A 162 -2.87 -16.71 1.53
C LYS A 162 -2.66 -15.64 0.47
N LEU A 163 -1.44 -15.10 0.34
CA LEU A 163 -1.10 -14.14 -0.69
C LEU A 163 -1.30 -14.71 -2.10
N THR A 164 -0.84 -15.94 -2.35
CA THR A 164 -1.02 -16.60 -3.64
C THR A 164 -2.51 -16.82 -3.96
N ALA A 165 -3.29 -17.28 -2.99
CA ALA A 165 -4.73 -17.48 -3.16
C ALA A 165 -5.45 -16.12 -3.39
N GLY A 166 -5.10 -15.09 -2.64
CA GLY A 166 -5.67 -13.74 -2.78
C GLY A 166 -5.34 -13.10 -4.14
N LEU A 167 -4.11 -13.23 -4.63
CA LEU A 167 -3.72 -12.75 -5.96
C LEU A 167 -4.55 -13.43 -7.06
N LYS A 168 -4.73 -14.76 -6.98
CA LYS A 168 -5.56 -15.49 -7.92
C LYS A 168 -7.03 -15.03 -7.86
N ALA A 169 -7.56 -14.82 -6.67
CA ALA A 169 -8.93 -14.34 -6.49
C ALA A 169 -9.11 -12.91 -7.04
N ALA A 170 -8.19 -12.00 -6.76
CA ALA A 170 -8.19 -10.64 -7.31
C ALA A 170 -8.13 -10.65 -8.84
N GLN A 171 -7.27 -11.49 -9.44
CA GLN A 171 -7.20 -11.62 -10.89
C GLN A 171 -8.51 -12.16 -11.50
N SER A 172 -9.14 -13.14 -10.84
CA SER A 172 -10.44 -13.66 -11.28
C SER A 172 -11.53 -12.57 -11.19
N ALA A 173 -11.53 -11.77 -10.13
CA ALA A 173 -12.46 -10.66 -9.96
C ALA A 173 -12.25 -9.57 -11.02
N ARG A 174 -11.00 -9.21 -11.35
CA ARG A 174 -10.67 -8.25 -12.42
C ARG A 174 -11.14 -8.74 -13.79
N THR A 175 -10.97 -10.03 -14.09
CA THR A 175 -11.47 -10.64 -15.33
C THR A 175 -12.99 -10.62 -15.39
N ALA A 176 -13.67 -10.94 -14.28
CA ALA A 176 -15.12 -10.87 -14.19
C ALA A 176 -15.64 -9.45 -14.32
N LEU A 177 -14.93 -8.46 -13.71
CA LEU A 177 -15.24 -7.04 -13.84
C LEU A 177 -15.14 -6.57 -15.29
N SER A 178 -14.05 -6.87 -15.98
CA SER A 178 -13.87 -6.50 -17.40
C SER A 178 -15.00 -7.09 -18.26
N LYS A 179 -15.38 -8.34 -18.00
CA LYS A 179 -16.52 -8.96 -18.69
C LYS A 179 -17.83 -8.27 -18.37
N ALA A 180 -18.14 -8.04 -17.09
CA ALA A 180 -19.39 -7.39 -16.66
C ALA A 180 -19.54 -5.98 -17.24
N ILE A 181 -18.43 -5.26 -17.40
CA ILE A 181 -18.42 -3.94 -18.06
C ILE A 181 -18.70 -4.07 -19.55
N SER A 182 -18.08 -5.03 -20.24
CA SER A 182 -18.32 -5.28 -21.67
C SER A 182 -19.74 -5.74 -21.97
N ASP A 183 -20.38 -6.43 -21.03
CA ASP A 183 -21.77 -6.93 -21.18
C ASP A 183 -22.83 -5.85 -20.88
N ARG A 184 -22.45 -4.64 -20.48
CA ARG A 184 -23.37 -3.54 -20.20
C ARG A 184 -23.95 -2.99 -21.51
N THR A 185 -25.28 -2.96 -21.60
CA THR A 185 -26.01 -2.46 -22.78
C THR A 185 -26.73 -1.12 -22.55
N ASP A 186 -26.91 -0.74 -21.27
CA ASP A 186 -27.66 0.45 -20.89
C ASP A 186 -26.76 1.37 -20.04
N LEU A 187 -26.12 2.31 -20.71
CA LEU A 187 -25.21 3.28 -20.09
C LEU A 187 -25.93 4.61 -19.92
N PRO A 188 -25.97 5.21 -18.72
CA PRO A 188 -26.49 6.55 -18.55
C PRO A 188 -25.53 7.55 -19.20
N LYS A 189 -25.89 8.00 -20.41
CA LYS A 189 -25.14 9.03 -21.15
C LYS A 189 -25.80 10.38 -20.95
N ARG A 190 -25.03 11.39 -20.62
CA ARG A 190 -25.51 12.74 -20.41
C ARG A 190 -25.62 13.52 -21.70
N PHE A 191 -24.68 13.29 -22.62
CA PHE A 191 -24.67 13.83 -23.97
C PHE A 191 -23.84 12.91 -24.87
N THR A 192 -24.10 12.98 -26.17
CA THR A 192 -23.19 12.43 -27.18
C THR A 192 -22.31 13.57 -27.67
N GLU A 193 -21.11 13.66 -27.19
CA GLU A 193 -20.13 14.54 -27.83
C GLU A 193 -19.81 14.01 -29.21
N ASP A 194 -19.78 14.93 -30.20
CA ASP A 194 -19.44 14.53 -31.57
C ASP A 194 -17.99 14.07 -31.60
N GLN A 195 -17.81 12.78 -31.89
CA GLN A 195 -16.50 12.16 -31.97
C GLN A 195 -15.55 12.89 -32.93
N ASN A 196 -16.10 13.54 -33.98
CA ASN A 196 -15.32 14.33 -34.93
C ASN A 196 -14.77 15.61 -34.29
N THR A 197 -15.54 16.25 -33.40
CA THR A 197 -15.11 17.44 -32.66
C THR A 197 -13.97 17.09 -31.71
N LEU A 198 -14.05 15.95 -31.03
CA LEU A 198 -12.97 15.48 -30.14
C LEU A 198 -11.69 15.10 -30.93
N LEU A 199 -11.84 14.42 -32.07
CA LEU A 199 -10.71 14.10 -32.92
C LEU A 199 -10.05 15.37 -33.45
N GLY A 200 -10.83 16.36 -33.90
CA GLY A 200 -10.32 17.65 -34.32
C GLY A 200 -9.58 18.41 -33.19
N LEU A 201 -10.11 18.34 -31.97
CA LEU A 201 -9.45 18.93 -30.80
C LEU A 201 -8.13 18.21 -30.47
N LEU A 202 -8.12 16.88 -30.53
CA LEU A 202 -6.93 16.07 -30.32
C LEU A 202 -5.86 16.37 -31.37
N GLU A 203 -6.24 16.51 -32.63
CA GLU A 203 -5.35 16.78 -33.75
C GLU A 203 -4.78 18.21 -33.71
N SER A 204 -5.54 19.18 -33.16
CA SER A 204 -5.14 20.57 -33.02
C SER A 204 -4.41 20.90 -31.72
N SER A 205 -4.28 19.97 -30.79
CA SER A 205 -3.72 20.19 -29.46
C SER A 205 -2.33 19.55 -29.33
N ASP A 206 -1.28 20.39 -29.19
CA ASP A 206 0.10 19.92 -29.03
C ASP A 206 0.43 19.53 -27.59
N THR A 207 -0.44 19.85 -26.62
CA THR A 207 -0.22 19.61 -25.19
C THR A 207 -1.51 19.16 -24.49
N LEU A 208 -1.36 18.41 -23.41
CA LEU A 208 -2.49 18.06 -22.54
C LEU A 208 -3.24 19.31 -22.02
N ASP A 209 -2.51 20.38 -21.75
CA ASP A 209 -3.04 21.67 -21.31
C ASP A 209 -3.99 22.28 -22.34
N ALA A 210 -3.57 22.33 -23.61
CA ALA A 210 -4.39 22.81 -24.72
C ALA A 210 -5.63 21.94 -24.94
N PHE A 211 -5.49 20.63 -24.87
CA PHE A 211 -6.58 19.68 -25.02
C PHE A 211 -7.61 19.82 -23.88
N ALA A 212 -7.19 19.85 -22.62
CA ALA A 212 -8.07 20.03 -21.48
C ALA A 212 -8.79 21.39 -21.54
N THR A 213 -8.11 22.46 -21.95
CA THR A 213 -8.71 23.78 -22.13
C THR A 213 -9.80 23.77 -23.20
N GLY A 214 -9.57 23.08 -24.31
CA GLY A 214 -10.57 22.90 -25.36
C GLY A 214 -11.82 22.18 -24.89
N LEU A 215 -11.69 21.16 -24.04
CA LEU A 215 -12.82 20.45 -23.46
C LEU A 215 -13.68 21.32 -22.52
N THR A 216 -13.10 22.32 -21.84
CA THR A 216 -13.84 23.22 -20.94
C THR A 216 -14.69 24.25 -21.67
N MET A 217 -14.45 24.48 -22.95
CA MET A 217 -15.21 25.46 -23.74
C MET A 217 -16.62 25.00 -24.11
N THR A 218 -16.96 23.74 -23.89
CA THR A 218 -18.33 23.23 -24.07
C THR A 218 -19.15 23.49 -22.79
N PRO A 219 -20.18 24.34 -22.82
CA PRO A 219 -20.98 24.65 -21.64
C PRO A 219 -21.80 23.43 -21.22
N ASP A 220 -21.63 23.03 -19.97
CA ASP A 220 -22.48 21.98 -19.39
C ASP A 220 -23.15 22.49 -18.09
N ASP A 221 -24.48 22.60 -18.14
CA ASP A 221 -25.31 23.06 -17.03
C ASP A 221 -25.75 21.84 -16.21
N THR A 222 -24.96 21.50 -15.20
CA THR A 222 -25.20 20.31 -14.42
C THR A 222 -25.65 20.62 -13.01
N GLY A 223 -26.93 20.52 -12.79
CA GLY A 223 -27.54 20.52 -11.48
C GLY A 223 -27.12 19.30 -10.63
N SER A 224 -25.92 19.31 -10.07
CA SER A 224 -25.51 18.39 -9.02
C SER A 224 -25.96 18.92 -7.66
N ILE A 225 -26.71 18.13 -6.89
CA ILE A 225 -27.24 18.48 -5.57
C ILE A 225 -26.13 18.75 -4.54
N ARG A 226 -24.93 18.27 -4.80
CA ARG A 226 -23.71 18.59 -4.04
C ARG A 226 -22.68 19.15 -5.00
N THR A 227 -22.18 20.35 -4.74
CA THR A 227 -21.10 20.92 -5.56
C THR A 227 -19.79 20.18 -5.30
N PHE A 228 -19.08 19.81 -6.35
CA PHE A 228 -17.75 19.17 -6.24
C PHE A 228 -16.82 19.94 -5.31
N ALA A 229 -16.89 21.27 -5.35
CA ALA A 229 -16.12 22.14 -4.46
C ALA A 229 -16.32 21.85 -2.95
N SER A 230 -17.48 21.33 -2.56
CA SER A 230 -17.73 20.97 -1.14
C SER A 230 -16.99 19.70 -0.69
N ALA A 231 -16.44 18.94 -1.62
CA ALA A 231 -15.67 17.73 -1.32
C ALA A 231 -14.15 18.00 -1.16
N LYS A 232 -13.73 19.25 -1.24
CA LYS A 232 -12.31 19.63 -1.06
C LYS A 232 -11.78 19.09 0.28
N GLY A 233 -10.65 18.37 0.24
CA GLY A 233 -10.00 17.77 1.40
C GLY A 233 -10.57 16.42 1.85
N THR A 234 -11.65 15.92 1.21
CA THR A 234 -12.32 14.67 1.63
C THR A 234 -12.38 13.61 0.53
N LEU A 235 -11.91 13.92 -0.68
CA LEU A 235 -11.96 12.97 -1.79
C LEU A 235 -11.03 11.80 -1.53
N PRO A 236 -11.49 10.55 -1.74
CA PRO A 236 -10.58 9.40 -1.73
C PRO A 236 -9.63 9.46 -2.93
N LEU A 237 -8.43 8.92 -2.80
CA LEU A 237 -7.55 8.72 -3.94
C LEU A 237 -8.22 7.79 -4.97
N PRO A 238 -8.03 8.02 -6.27
CA PRO A 238 -8.64 7.18 -7.31
C PRO A 238 -8.06 5.77 -7.38
N VAL A 239 -6.91 5.55 -6.77
CA VAL A 239 -6.20 4.26 -6.73
C VAL A 239 -5.46 4.11 -5.40
N LEU A 240 -5.29 2.88 -4.94
CA LEU A 240 -4.43 2.57 -3.81
C LEU A 240 -2.96 2.80 -4.20
N GLY A 241 -2.30 3.68 -3.48
CA GLY A 241 -0.91 4.03 -3.76
C GLY A 241 -0.36 5.12 -2.85
N THR A 242 0.90 5.44 -3.06
CA THR A 242 1.60 6.50 -2.32
C THR A 242 1.99 7.63 -3.25
N ILE A 243 2.03 8.85 -2.74
CA ILE A 243 2.45 10.01 -3.53
C ILE A 243 3.95 9.87 -3.81
N LEU A 244 4.29 9.69 -5.09
CA LEU A 244 5.66 9.65 -5.59
C LEU A 244 6.20 11.05 -5.85
N ARG A 245 5.33 11.94 -6.35
CA ARG A 245 5.69 13.33 -6.67
C ARG A 245 4.49 14.25 -6.48
N ARG A 246 4.75 15.41 -5.91
CA ARG A 246 3.75 16.46 -5.68
C ARG A 246 3.62 17.38 -6.89
N ALA A 247 2.53 18.14 -6.93
CA ALA A 247 2.33 19.17 -7.94
C ALA A 247 3.48 20.20 -7.90
N GLY A 248 4.02 20.54 -9.08
CA GLY A 248 5.12 21.49 -9.20
C GLY A 248 6.53 20.93 -8.91
N GLU A 249 6.66 19.66 -8.52
CA GLU A 249 7.97 19.03 -8.34
C GLU A 249 8.54 18.56 -9.69
N PRO A 250 9.82 18.84 -10.00
CA PRO A 250 10.45 18.38 -11.24
C PRO A 250 10.62 16.85 -11.24
N ASP A 251 10.48 16.24 -12.39
CA ASP A 251 10.79 14.82 -12.59
C ASP A 251 12.29 14.60 -12.82
N ALA A 252 12.70 13.34 -13.03
CA ALA A 252 14.10 12.98 -13.28
C ALA A 252 14.70 13.66 -14.54
N THR A 253 13.85 14.16 -15.44
CA THR A 253 14.24 14.91 -16.64
C THR A 253 14.21 16.43 -16.42
N GLY A 254 13.78 16.89 -15.25
CA GLY A 254 13.61 18.30 -14.91
C GLY A 254 12.26 18.89 -15.36
N THR A 255 11.35 18.07 -15.89
CA THR A 255 10.01 18.52 -16.30
C THR A 255 9.11 18.72 -15.08
N VAL A 256 8.50 19.90 -14.99
CA VAL A 256 7.55 20.25 -13.92
C VAL A 256 6.14 20.07 -14.46
N ARG A 257 5.30 19.33 -13.71
CA ARG A 257 3.88 19.10 -14.05
C ARG A 257 2.97 19.60 -12.93
N PRO A 258 1.79 20.12 -13.26
CA PRO A 258 0.87 20.67 -12.25
C PRO A 258 0.10 19.61 -11.44
N GLY A 259 0.17 18.35 -11.83
CA GLY A 259 -0.49 17.24 -11.17
C GLY A 259 0.42 16.50 -10.19
N ILE A 260 -0.13 15.49 -9.53
CA ILE A 260 0.59 14.57 -8.66
C ILE A 260 0.81 13.22 -9.36
N SER A 261 1.90 12.54 -9.00
CA SER A 261 2.16 11.18 -9.45
C SER A 261 2.03 10.22 -8.28
N LEU A 262 1.23 9.18 -8.45
CA LEU A 262 0.99 8.13 -7.47
C LEU A 262 1.72 6.86 -7.88
N ALA A 263 2.56 6.33 -7.00
CA ALA A 263 3.12 4.99 -7.17
C ALA A 263 2.06 3.97 -6.78
N THR A 264 1.75 3.06 -7.69
CA THR A 264 0.67 2.08 -7.53
C THR A 264 1.17 0.66 -7.74
N ARG A 265 0.40 -0.30 -7.30
CA ARG A 265 0.65 -1.71 -7.59
C ARG A 265 0.33 -2.04 -9.05
N PRO A 266 0.99 -3.06 -9.61
CA PRO A 266 0.55 -3.63 -10.87
C PRO A 266 -0.92 -4.04 -10.83
N LEU A 267 -1.64 -3.80 -11.93
CA LEU A 267 -3.04 -4.14 -12.11
C LEU A 267 -4.00 -3.51 -11.08
N ALA A 268 -3.58 -2.47 -10.34
CA ALA A 268 -4.42 -1.77 -9.38
C ALA A 268 -5.67 -1.20 -10.04
N LEU A 269 -6.82 -1.30 -9.36
CA LEU A 269 -8.08 -0.76 -9.85
C LEU A 269 -8.14 0.76 -9.63
N VAL A 270 -8.39 1.49 -10.71
CA VAL A 270 -8.64 2.94 -10.68
C VAL A 270 -10.14 3.18 -10.65
N THR A 271 -10.60 3.97 -9.68
CA THR A 271 -12.02 4.27 -9.45
C THR A 271 -12.32 5.77 -9.45
N ALA A 272 -13.55 6.14 -9.75
CA ALA A 272 -13.99 7.53 -9.71
C ALA A 272 -14.06 8.04 -8.25
N PRO A 273 -13.31 9.08 -7.86
CA PRO A 273 -13.35 9.62 -6.50
C PRO A 273 -14.65 10.39 -6.20
N TRP A 274 -15.35 10.80 -7.22
CA TRP A 274 -16.60 11.56 -7.18
C TRP A 274 -17.47 11.22 -8.39
N PRO A 275 -18.81 11.35 -8.32
CA PRO A 275 -19.66 11.21 -9.49
C PRO A 275 -19.25 12.19 -10.58
N ALA A 276 -19.05 11.69 -11.80
CA ALA A 276 -18.51 12.50 -12.90
C ALA A 276 -19.01 12.01 -14.25
N THR A 277 -18.84 12.83 -15.27
CA THR A 277 -19.07 12.47 -16.66
C THR A 277 -17.74 12.22 -17.34
N ILE A 278 -17.61 11.13 -18.09
CA ILE A 278 -16.41 10.83 -18.88
C ILE A 278 -16.41 11.77 -20.11
N ARG A 279 -15.48 12.73 -20.13
CA ARG A 279 -15.34 13.70 -21.23
C ARG A 279 -14.39 13.20 -22.32
N PHE A 280 -13.39 12.41 -21.91
CA PHE A 280 -12.44 11.80 -22.84
C PHE A 280 -11.88 10.51 -22.24
N HIS A 281 -11.60 9.53 -23.06
CA HIS A 281 -10.78 8.37 -22.76
C HIS A 281 -10.06 7.89 -24.01
N GLY A 282 -8.77 7.61 -23.90
CA GLY A 282 -7.96 7.14 -25.03
C GLY A 282 -6.51 7.52 -24.90
N LEU A 283 -5.75 7.26 -25.94
CA LEU A 283 -4.35 7.65 -26.06
C LEU A 283 -4.23 9.16 -26.26
N LEU A 284 -3.35 9.80 -25.50
CA LEU A 284 -3.10 11.23 -25.61
C LEU A 284 -1.60 11.52 -25.48
N LEU A 285 -0.97 11.95 -26.59
CA LEU A 285 0.41 12.39 -26.63
C LEU A 285 1.36 11.42 -25.86
N ASP A 286 2.28 11.96 -25.06
CA ASP A 286 3.24 11.20 -24.25
C ASP A 286 2.69 10.71 -22.91
N TYR A 287 1.39 10.90 -22.64
CA TYR A 287 0.73 10.49 -21.40
C TYR A 287 0.19 9.05 -21.45
N GLY A 288 0.20 8.40 -22.63
CA GLY A 288 -0.41 7.09 -22.82
C GLY A 288 -1.93 7.14 -22.75
N ASN A 289 -2.55 6.17 -22.13
CA ASN A 289 -3.99 6.19 -21.92
C ASN A 289 -4.37 7.24 -20.87
N VAL A 290 -5.26 8.14 -21.26
CA VAL A 290 -5.78 9.23 -20.44
C VAL A 290 -7.28 9.09 -20.33
N MET A 291 -7.80 9.37 -19.15
CA MET A 291 -9.24 9.57 -18.89
C MET A 291 -9.44 10.96 -18.30
N ILE A 292 -10.37 11.71 -18.84
CA ILE A 292 -10.76 13.03 -18.33
C ILE A 292 -12.19 12.94 -17.84
N LEU A 293 -12.39 13.25 -16.59
CA LEU A 293 -13.66 13.24 -15.89
C LEU A 293 -14.09 14.68 -15.58
N GLU A 294 -15.35 14.96 -15.76
CA GLU A 294 -15.98 16.21 -15.32
C GLU A 294 -16.91 15.94 -14.13
N PRO A 295 -16.45 16.26 -12.89
CA PRO A 295 -17.28 16.13 -11.70
C PRO A 295 -18.32 17.27 -11.57
N GLY A 296 -18.32 18.21 -12.49
CA GLY A 296 -19.24 19.36 -12.54
C GLY A 296 -18.56 20.68 -12.16
N ASN A 297 -19.29 21.78 -12.35
CA ASN A 297 -18.85 23.15 -12.02
C ASN A 297 -17.56 23.58 -12.73
N GLY A 298 -17.29 23.09 -13.93
CA GLY A 298 -16.11 23.41 -14.72
C GLY A 298 -14.81 22.82 -14.17
N TYR A 299 -14.88 21.80 -13.30
CA TYR A 299 -13.71 21.04 -12.89
C TYR A 299 -13.47 19.87 -13.85
N LEU A 300 -12.21 19.60 -14.12
CA LEU A 300 -11.75 18.44 -14.86
C LEU A 300 -10.72 17.67 -14.03
N LEU A 301 -10.96 16.38 -13.83
CA LEU A 301 -10.00 15.44 -13.25
C LEU A 301 -9.40 14.61 -14.36
N ILE A 302 -8.09 14.73 -14.54
CA ILE A 302 -7.30 14.05 -15.56
C ILE A 302 -6.54 12.93 -14.89
N LEU A 303 -6.69 11.71 -15.39
CA LEU A 303 -6.01 10.50 -14.93
C LEU A 303 -5.26 9.90 -16.12
N ALA A 304 -3.95 9.66 -15.97
CA ALA A 304 -3.11 9.14 -17.04
C ALA A 304 -2.17 8.02 -16.54
N GLY A 305 -1.83 7.09 -17.44
CA GLY A 305 -0.93 5.98 -17.13
C GLY A 305 -1.63 4.64 -16.90
N MET A 306 -2.94 4.55 -17.09
CA MET A 306 -3.69 3.29 -17.04
C MET A 306 -3.40 2.42 -18.27
N GLN A 307 -3.38 1.10 -18.11
CA GLN A 307 -3.28 0.17 -19.23
C GLN A 307 -4.64 -0.11 -19.86
N THR A 308 -5.65 -0.31 -19.04
CA THR A 308 -7.02 -0.59 -19.47
C THR A 308 -7.92 0.56 -19.05
N LEU A 309 -8.75 1.04 -19.97
CA LEU A 309 -9.78 2.04 -19.69
C LEU A 309 -11.16 1.41 -19.76
N TYR A 310 -12.05 1.84 -18.87
CA TYR A 310 -13.45 1.42 -18.80
C TYR A 310 -14.38 2.60 -19.04
N GLY A 311 -15.62 2.27 -19.44
CA GLY A 311 -16.65 3.27 -19.68
C GLY A 311 -16.62 3.83 -21.10
N GLU A 312 -17.61 4.64 -21.41
CA GLU A 312 -17.79 5.27 -22.72
C GLU A 312 -17.82 6.79 -22.59
N LEU A 313 -17.53 7.45 -23.70
CA LEU A 313 -17.63 8.89 -23.80
C LEU A 313 -19.06 9.36 -23.48
N GLY A 314 -19.18 10.39 -22.64
CA GLY A 314 -20.46 10.92 -22.16
C GLY A 314 -21.11 10.08 -21.04
N GLU A 315 -20.54 8.94 -20.66
CA GLU A 315 -21.07 8.12 -19.58
C GLU A 315 -20.97 8.85 -18.24
N VAL A 316 -22.06 8.78 -17.45
CA VAL A 316 -22.07 9.27 -16.06
C VAL A 316 -21.70 8.14 -15.13
N VAL A 317 -20.56 8.28 -14.48
CA VAL A 317 -20.04 7.32 -13.52
C VAL A 317 -20.34 7.77 -12.09
N ALA A 318 -20.70 6.84 -11.21
CA ALA A 318 -20.87 7.12 -9.78
C ALA A 318 -19.51 7.15 -9.06
N ALA A 319 -19.48 7.73 -7.85
CA ALA A 319 -18.32 7.57 -6.97
C ALA A 319 -18.05 6.07 -6.72
N GLY A 320 -16.77 5.68 -6.74
CA GLY A 320 -16.33 4.29 -6.62
C GLY A 320 -16.50 3.43 -7.88
N ALA A 321 -17.08 3.99 -8.98
CA ALA A 321 -17.19 3.26 -10.24
C ALA A 321 -15.79 2.98 -10.83
N PRO A 322 -15.57 1.79 -11.43
CA PRO A 322 -14.31 1.43 -12.04
C PRO A 322 -14.06 2.26 -13.30
N LEU A 323 -12.88 2.86 -13.41
CA LEU A 323 -12.45 3.66 -14.55
C LEU A 323 -11.40 2.94 -15.40
N GLY A 324 -10.66 2.03 -14.82
CA GLY A 324 -9.61 1.29 -15.51
C GLY A 324 -8.72 0.48 -14.59
N LEU A 325 -7.72 -0.14 -15.17
CA LEU A 325 -6.67 -0.87 -14.46
C LEU A 325 -5.29 -0.28 -14.79
N MET A 326 -4.43 -0.25 -13.79
CA MET A 326 -3.02 0.02 -14.01
C MET A 326 -2.38 -1.09 -14.83
N GLY A 327 -1.19 -0.81 -15.37
CA GLY A 327 -0.38 -1.78 -16.09
C GLY A 327 0.37 -2.75 -15.18
N GLY A 328 1.38 -3.41 -15.77
CA GLY A 328 2.33 -4.26 -15.07
C GLY A 328 1.88 -5.68 -14.86
N GLN A 329 2.70 -6.41 -14.11
CA GLN A 329 2.46 -7.81 -13.75
C GLN A 329 2.64 -7.99 -12.24
N GLU A 330 1.78 -8.75 -11.64
CA GLU A 330 1.89 -9.10 -10.22
C GLU A 330 3.14 -9.93 -9.96
N VAL A 331 3.90 -9.51 -8.96
CA VAL A 331 5.11 -10.22 -8.52
C VAL A 331 4.70 -11.44 -7.70
N GLY A 332 5.25 -12.60 -8.04
CA GLY A 332 5.01 -13.85 -7.30
C GLY A 332 5.53 -13.76 -5.86
N VAL A 333 4.96 -14.59 -4.95
CA VAL A 333 5.33 -14.60 -3.53
C VAL A 333 6.82 -14.87 -3.32
N THR A 334 7.40 -15.79 -4.10
CA THR A 334 8.82 -16.15 -4.00
C THR A 334 9.71 -14.96 -4.34
N ASP A 335 9.42 -14.25 -5.44
CA ASP A 335 10.18 -13.09 -5.88
C ASP A 335 10.01 -11.92 -4.92
N PHE A 336 8.80 -11.76 -4.35
CA PHE A 336 8.52 -10.77 -3.32
C PHE A 336 9.38 -11.02 -2.06
N LEU A 337 9.44 -12.27 -1.55
CA LEU A 337 10.23 -12.62 -0.39
C LEU A 337 11.73 -12.42 -0.64
N ILE A 338 12.23 -12.78 -1.83
CA ILE A 338 13.64 -12.57 -2.21
C ILE A 338 13.95 -11.07 -2.24
N SER A 339 13.10 -10.26 -2.87
CA SER A 339 13.31 -8.81 -2.97
C SER A 339 13.33 -8.14 -1.59
N THR A 340 12.51 -8.61 -0.66
CA THR A 340 12.43 -8.11 0.72
C THR A 340 13.73 -8.42 1.49
N GLN A 341 14.30 -9.60 1.29
CA GLN A 341 15.58 -9.99 1.94
C GLN A 341 16.77 -9.17 1.44
N VAL A 342 16.74 -8.70 0.20
CA VAL A 342 17.80 -7.88 -0.41
C VAL A 342 17.62 -6.38 -0.11
N GLY A 343 16.59 -6.01 0.69
CA GLY A 343 16.30 -4.61 1.02
C GLY A 343 15.45 -3.88 -0.02
N GLY A 344 14.91 -4.59 -1.00
CA GLY A 344 13.92 -4.10 -1.94
C GLY A 344 12.55 -3.99 -1.27
N GLY A 345 12.14 -2.79 -0.90
CA GLY A 345 10.79 -2.52 -0.41
C GLY A 345 9.73 -2.87 -1.46
N GLY A 346 8.52 -3.18 -0.99
CA GLY A 346 7.40 -3.59 -1.84
C GLY A 346 7.22 -2.71 -3.07
N GLN A 347 7.27 -3.33 -4.23
CA GLN A 347 7.36 -2.62 -5.49
C GLN A 347 6.01 -2.08 -5.93
N ALA A 348 5.80 -0.80 -5.72
CA ALA A 348 4.90 -0.03 -6.55
C ALA A 348 5.67 0.28 -7.85
N THR A 349 5.31 -0.38 -8.94
CA THR A 349 6.06 -0.31 -10.21
C THR A 349 5.36 0.56 -11.24
N GLU A 350 4.08 0.83 -11.03
CA GLU A 350 3.24 1.60 -11.95
C GLU A 350 3.01 3.01 -11.41
N THR A 351 2.81 3.95 -12.30
CA THR A 351 2.59 5.35 -11.92
C THR A 351 1.30 5.86 -12.53
N LEU A 352 0.36 6.27 -11.68
CA LEU A 352 -0.82 7.04 -12.10
C LEU A 352 -0.51 8.54 -11.95
N TYR A 353 -0.60 9.27 -13.05
CA TYR A 353 -0.61 10.73 -13.03
C TYR A 353 -2.03 11.24 -12.82
N MET A 354 -2.19 12.19 -11.91
CA MET A 354 -3.47 12.81 -11.59
C MET A 354 -3.34 14.32 -11.55
N GLU A 355 -4.17 15.01 -12.34
CA GLU A 355 -4.21 16.47 -12.40
C GLU A 355 -5.65 16.94 -12.23
N LEU A 356 -5.85 17.96 -11.42
CA LEU A 356 -7.15 18.61 -11.26
C LEU A 356 -7.09 20.02 -11.85
N ARG A 357 -8.13 20.40 -12.60
CA ARG A 357 -8.24 21.72 -13.22
C ARG A 357 -9.58 22.34 -12.87
N GLN A 358 -9.61 23.67 -12.75
CA GLN A 358 -10.82 24.46 -12.72
C GLN A 358 -10.83 25.37 -13.95
N GLY A 359 -11.66 25.03 -14.92
CA GLY A 359 -11.57 25.62 -16.25
C GLY A 359 -10.19 25.33 -16.88
N ALA A 360 -9.52 26.35 -17.37
CA ALA A 360 -8.18 26.25 -17.93
C ALA A 360 -7.05 26.22 -16.89
N THR A 361 -7.34 26.48 -15.61
CA THR A 361 -6.32 26.66 -14.58
C THR A 361 -6.09 25.37 -13.79
N PRO A 362 -4.86 24.83 -13.72
CA PRO A 362 -4.54 23.73 -12.82
C PRO A 362 -4.69 24.15 -11.36
N VAL A 363 -5.22 23.24 -10.53
CA VAL A 363 -5.30 23.39 -9.07
C VAL A 363 -4.56 22.25 -8.40
N ASP A 364 -3.95 22.49 -7.24
CA ASP A 364 -3.20 21.44 -6.55
C ASP A 364 -4.12 20.32 -6.07
N PRO A 365 -3.98 19.08 -6.59
CA PRO A 365 -4.79 17.95 -6.17
C PRO A 365 -4.61 17.61 -4.69
N ALA A 366 -3.45 17.90 -4.08
CA ALA A 366 -3.17 17.59 -2.68
C ALA A 366 -4.14 18.29 -1.71
N GLU A 367 -4.74 19.41 -2.11
CA GLU A 367 -5.74 20.11 -1.30
C GLU A 367 -7.13 19.45 -1.36
N TRP A 368 -7.37 18.56 -2.30
CA TRP A 368 -8.67 17.96 -2.58
C TRP A 368 -8.80 16.53 -2.06
N PHE A 369 -7.72 15.78 -2.14
CA PHE A 369 -7.71 14.38 -1.81
C PHE A 369 -7.24 14.16 -0.37
N ALA A 370 -7.96 13.30 0.35
CA ALA A 370 -7.54 12.85 1.67
C ALA A 370 -6.30 11.95 1.48
N THR A 371 -5.12 12.57 1.52
CA THR A 371 -3.88 11.83 1.60
C THR A 371 -3.73 11.38 3.04
N ALA A 372 -3.64 10.07 3.30
CA ALA A 372 -3.19 9.60 4.59
C ALA A 372 -1.83 10.27 4.87
N GLN A 373 -1.82 11.21 5.78
CA GLN A 373 -0.57 11.80 6.25
C GLN A 373 0.18 10.69 7.00
N ASN A 374 1.29 10.23 6.41
CA ASN A 374 2.28 9.42 7.12
C ASN A 374 2.93 10.24 8.24
#